data_9891ccf41ba850a1be9d961b92bf10a7
#
_entry.id   9891ccf41ba850a1be9d961b92bf10a7
#
_cell.length_a   1.000
_cell.length_b   1.000
_cell.length_c   1.000
_cell.angle_alpha   90.00
_cell.angle_beta   90.00
_cell.angle_gamma   90.00
#
_symmetry.space_group_name_H-M   'P 1'
#
loop_
_entity.id
_entity.type
_entity.pdbx_description
1 polymer ?
#
loop_
_entity_poly.entity_id
_entity_poly.type
_entity_poly.pdbx_seq_one_letter_code
_entity_poly.pdbx_strand_id
1 'polypeptide(L)'
;MHVFITGASGFIGRHLIPYLQSTGCTITAAVRDIDKAKNQLGAEIELIDIYGSKRTLRDSLNKSDIVVNLSGRQLAGVRWTTKKKKEFSESRVLLTRMLVHEITLCETPPKIFLSASAVGIYGDKRSETLDETSTIGGDYLSNLTGDWENAAYELNKHNIRVCTLRLGIVLAREGGILLQLSPAFELGFGSYIGNGDQFISWIHIDDVVRAIEYCIRNDAITGPVNFTAPLPVTAKEFASHLRNVTKARVILPIPSIILRLIFSEGVIVLTNSHKALPTKLMDSGFKFSYDNLNKALVHEYSTQSVAVSKSDTSLPNASAETSNFDGPASNVYELYATTIIANDSDDTFSFFASPWNLGLYTPGWLNFQILEAKEPIGQGSVMKYQIKIGPVSMAWMTHILEWKPNTTFTDEQTRGPYKLWRHQHLILNNPDETTTVLDRVHYKLPLGIFGRIAHKLLVKYLLIRIFNYRQKIMRLRFK
;
A
#
# COMPACT_ATOMS: atom_id res chain seq x y z
N MET A 1 22.11 -7.62 -5.14
CA MET A 1 21.09 -8.67 -5.19
C MET A 1 19.95 -8.18 -6.05
N HIS A 2 19.58 -8.95 -7.08
CA HIS A 2 18.53 -8.58 -8.01
C HIS A 2 17.22 -9.34 -7.72
N VAL A 3 16.11 -8.60 -7.56
CA VAL A 3 14.81 -9.17 -7.16
C VAL A 3 13.78 -8.93 -8.26
N PHE A 4 13.20 -10.01 -8.77
CA PHE A 4 12.09 -9.97 -9.70
C PHE A 4 10.76 -10.01 -8.94
N ILE A 5 9.89 -9.03 -9.15
CA ILE A 5 8.64 -8.90 -8.38
C ILE A 5 7.44 -8.89 -9.32
N THR A 6 6.48 -9.80 -9.10
CA THR A 6 5.14 -9.69 -9.69
C THR A 6 4.17 -9.09 -8.68
N GLY A 7 3.08 -8.46 -9.15
CA GLY A 7 2.17 -7.75 -8.24
C GLY A 7 2.78 -6.48 -7.63
N ALA A 8 3.85 -5.99 -8.20
CA ALA A 8 4.64 -4.84 -7.77
C ALA A 8 3.82 -3.57 -7.53
N SER A 9 2.85 -3.26 -8.40
CA SER A 9 1.93 -2.11 -8.27
C SER A 9 0.80 -2.33 -7.25
N GLY A 10 0.73 -3.51 -6.63
CA GLY A 10 -0.24 -3.85 -5.59
C GLY A 10 0.09 -3.22 -4.23
N PHE A 11 -0.79 -3.45 -3.25
CA PHE A 11 -0.66 -2.89 -1.91
C PHE A 11 0.67 -3.27 -1.24
N ILE A 12 1.01 -4.56 -1.18
CA ILE A 12 2.26 -5.03 -0.57
C ILE A 12 3.47 -4.61 -1.43
N GLY A 13 3.39 -4.78 -2.75
CA GLY A 13 4.49 -4.47 -3.66
C GLY A 13 4.99 -3.03 -3.56
N ARG A 14 4.08 -2.07 -3.42
CA ARG A 14 4.41 -0.64 -3.28
C ARG A 14 5.12 -0.28 -1.96
N HIS A 15 5.03 -1.12 -0.94
CA HIS A 15 5.79 -0.98 0.30
C HIS A 15 7.09 -1.79 0.24
N LEU A 16 7.05 -2.97 -0.40
CA LEU A 16 8.20 -3.85 -0.51
C LEU A 16 9.32 -3.25 -1.36
N ILE A 17 8.97 -2.65 -2.50
CA ILE A 17 9.95 -2.10 -3.44
C ILE A 17 10.85 -1.05 -2.78
N PRO A 18 10.33 0.07 -2.22
CA PRO A 18 11.19 1.07 -1.60
C PRO A 18 11.98 0.50 -0.41
N TYR A 19 11.40 -0.46 0.32
CA TYR A 19 12.10 -1.13 1.40
C TYR A 19 13.30 -1.95 0.89
N LEU A 20 13.13 -2.78 -0.15
CA LEU A 20 14.22 -3.57 -0.73
C LEU A 20 15.29 -2.68 -1.38
N GLN A 21 14.90 -1.58 -2.03
CA GLN A 21 15.85 -0.62 -2.59
C GLN A 21 16.71 0.01 -1.49
N SER A 22 16.12 0.36 -0.32
CA SER A 22 16.86 0.89 0.82
C SER A 22 17.88 -0.11 1.42
N THR A 23 17.71 -1.41 1.14
CA THR A 23 18.67 -2.47 1.53
C THR A 23 19.69 -2.82 0.42
N GLY A 24 19.74 -2.01 -0.65
CA GLY A 24 20.70 -2.16 -1.75
C GLY A 24 20.28 -3.19 -2.81
N CYS A 25 18.99 -3.57 -2.88
CA CYS A 25 18.51 -4.45 -3.93
C CYS A 25 18.17 -3.68 -5.22
N THR A 26 18.49 -4.25 -6.36
CA THR A 26 17.96 -3.81 -7.66
C THR A 26 16.67 -4.58 -7.98
N ILE A 27 15.71 -3.94 -8.66
CA ILE A 27 14.37 -4.47 -8.84
C ILE A 27 13.99 -4.51 -10.34
N THR A 28 13.50 -5.66 -10.79
CA THR A 28 12.67 -5.76 -12.00
C THR A 28 11.23 -6.06 -11.59
N ALA A 29 10.30 -5.20 -11.97
CA ALA A 29 8.88 -5.35 -11.67
C ALA A 29 8.10 -5.82 -12.91
N ALA A 30 7.52 -7.01 -12.83
CA ALA A 30 6.64 -7.54 -13.87
C ALA A 30 5.20 -7.10 -13.61
N VAL A 31 4.65 -6.34 -14.56
CA VAL A 31 3.36 -5.67 -14.46
C VAL A 31 2.48 -5.96 -15.67
N ARG A 32 1.19 -5.67 -15.58
CA ARG A 32 0.22 -5.86 -16.69
C ARG A 32 0.07 -4.62 -17.58
N ASP A 33 0.46 -3.47 -17.06
CA ASP A 33 0.29 -2.16 -17.68
C ASP A 33 1.50 -1.33 -17.27
N ILE A 34 2.45 -1.21 -18.19
CA ILE A 34 3.75 -0.55 -17.95
C ILE A 34 3.54 0.94 -17.69
N ASP A 35 2.68 1.61 -18.47
CA ASP A 35 2.47 3.06 -18.34
C ASP A 35 1.87 3.41 -16.98
N LYS A 36 0.88 2.61 -16.55
CA LYS A 36 0.30 2.75 -15.22
C LYS A 36 1.31 2.44 -14.11
N ALA A 37 2.11 1.41 -14.29
CA ALA A 37 3.11 1.00 -13.29
C ALA A 37 4.24 2.02 -13.16
N LYS A 38 4.71 2.61 -14.26
CA LYS A 38 5.70 3.70 -14.25
C LYS A 38 5.25 4.87 -13.38
N ASN A 39 3.98 5.24 -13.47
CA ASN A 39 3.39 6.28 -12.64
C ASN A 39 3.25 5.90 -11.14
N GLN A 40 3.33 4.62 -10.80
CA GLN A 40 3.11 4.13 -9.43
C GLN A 40 4.37 3.66 -8.72
N LEU A 41 5.40 3.30 -9.47
CA LEU A 41 6.61 2.66 -8.95
C LEU A 41 7.89 3.50 -9.13
N GLY A 42 7.78 4.65 -9.82
CA GLY A 42 8.91 5.53 -10.10
C GLY A 42 9.73 5.12 -11.32
N ALA A 43 10.70 5.98 -11.70
CA ALA A 43 11.50 5.83 -12.93
C ALA A 43 12.68 4.86 -12.78
N GLU A 44 13.12 4.58 -11.55
CA GLU A 44 14.36 3.81 -11.27
C GLU A 44 14.18 2.29 -11.32
N ILE A 45 12.97 1.80 -11.64
CA ILE A 45 12.64 0.37 -11.64
C ILE A 45 12.52 -0.13 -13.06
N GLU A 46 13.22 -1.21 -13.37
CA GLU A 46 13.02 -1.92 -14.63
C GLU A 46 11.60 -2.50 -14.66
N LEU A 47 10.80 -2.12 -15.67
CA LEU A 47 9.44 -2.58 -15.85
C LEU A 47 9.33 -3.49 -17.05
N ILE A 48 8.70 -4.65 -16.89
CA ILE A 48 8.37 -5.55 -17.99
C ILE A 48 6.88 -5.89 -18.00
N ASP A 49 6.33 -6.14 -19.20
CA ASP A 49 4.98 -6.69 -19.34
C ASP A 49 5.00 -8.19 -19.03
N ILE A 50 4.28 -8.62 -17.98
CA ILE A 50 4.20 -10.01 -17.55
C ILE A 50 3.55 -10.93 -18.59
N TYR A 51 2.74 -10.40 -19.48
CA TYR A 51 2.10 -11.13 -20.59
C TYR A 51 2.70 -10.81 -21.95
N GLY A 52 3.78 -10.03 -21.98
CA GLY A 52 4.51 -9.67 -23.19
C GLY A 52 5.38 -10.81 -23.74
N SER A 53 6.54 -10.47 -24.26
CA SER A 53 7.49 -11.44 -24.82
C SER A 53 7.99 -12.44 -23.76
N LYS A 54 7.85 -13.73 -24.04
CA LYS A 54 8.41 -14.81 -23.20
C LYS A 54 9.94 -14.75 -23.11
N ARG A 55 10.59 -14.29 -24.16
CA ARG A 55 12.04 -14.06 -24.18
C ARG A 55 12.41 -12.98 -23.17
N THR A 56 11.75 -11.80 -23.20
CA THR A 56 12.01 -10.73 -22.26
C THR A 56 11.78 -11.17 -20.82
N LEU A 57 10.70 -11.92 -20.56
CA LEU A 57 10.41 -12.47 -19.24
C LEU A 57 11.54 -13.39 -18.77
N ARG A 58 11.98 -14.31 -19.60
CA ARG A 58 13.06 -15.27 -19.28
C ARG A 58 14.41 -14.57 -19.11
N ASP A 59 14.73 -13.60 -19.96
CA ASP A 59 15.96 -12.81 -19.84
C ASP A 59 15.99 -12.03 -18.50
N SER A 60 14.85 -11.52 -18.06
CA SER A 60 14.72 -10.86 -16.73
C SER A 60 14.83 -11.85 -15.57
N LEU A 61 14.26 -13.05 -15.71
CA LEU A 61 14.38 -14.10 -14.69
C LEU A 61 15.81 -14.63 -14.58
N ASN A 62 16.54 -14.79 -15.71
CA ASN A 62 17.95 -15.18 -15.74
C ASN A 62 18.89 -14.19 -15.00
N LYS A 63 18.53 -12.91 -14.97
CA LYS A 63 19.29 -11.87 -14.25
C LYS A 63 18.98 -11.82 -12.77
N SER A 64 17.92 -12.50 -12.32
CA SER A 64 17.38 -12.34 -10.97
C SER A 64 17.90 -13.42 -10.03
N ASP A 65 18.34 -13.00 -8.84
CA ASP A 65 18.70 -13.93 -7.76
C ASP A 65 17.46 -14.52 -7.09
N ILE A 66 16.38 -13.71 -7.06
CA ILE A 66 15.17 -13.98 -6.27
C ILE A 66 13.93 -13.58 -7.06
N VAL A 67 12.88 -14.39 -6.93
CA VAL A 67 11.53 -14.05 -7.40
C VAL A 67 10.58 -13.89 -6.21
N VAL A 68 9.86 -12.77 -6.16
CA VAL A 68 8.77 -12.52 -5.20
C VAL A 68 7.47 -12.38 -5.97
N ASN A 69 6.63 -13.41 -5.91
CA ASN A 69 5.33 -13.47 -6.57
C ASN A 69 4.21 -13.00 -5.63
N LEU A 70 3.80 -11.73 -5.77
CA LEU A 70 2.70 -11.12 -5.00
C LEU A 70 1.42 -10.97 -5.84
N SER A 71 1.36 -11.57 -7.00
CA SER A 71 0.22 -11.42 -7.91
C SER A 71 -1.03 -12.11 -7.37
N GLY A 72 -2.15 -11.40 -7.41
CA GLY A 72 -3.45 -11.92 -7.02
C GLY A 72 -4.54 -10.86 -7.10
N ARG A 73 -5.70 -11.18 -7.67
CA ARG A 73 -6.87 -10.30 -7.63
C ARG A 73 -7.51 -10.29 -6.25
N GLN A 74 -8.07 -9.15 -5.85
CA GLN A 74 -8.79 -9.01 -4.59
C GLN A 74 -9.97 -9.98 -4.51
N LEU A 75 -10.04 -10.73 -3.41
CA LEU A 75 -11.11 -11.71 -3.11
C LEU A 75 -12.22 -11.11 -2.26
N ALA A 76 -11.85 -10.26 -1.29
CA ALA A 76 -12.78 -9.65 -0.34
C ALA A 76 -13.57 -8.49 -0.97
N GLY A 77 -14.81 -8.29 -0.52
CA GLY A 77 -15.65 -7.16 -0.93
C GLY A 77 -16.20 -7.24 -2.35
N VAL A 78 -16.15 -8.40 -2.98
CA VAL A 78 -16.73 -8.65 -4.31
C VAL A 78 -17.67 -9.85 -4.29
N ARG A 79 -18.73 -9.79 -5.11
CA ARG A 79 -19.62 -10.93 -5.27
C ARG A 79 -18.93 -12.02 -6.09
N TRP A 80 -18.88 -13.24 -5.58
CA TRP A 80 -18.28 -14.37 -6.27
C TRP A 80 -19.24 -14.97 -7.28
N THR A 81 -18.87 -14.89 -8.53
CA THR A 81 -19.52 -15.55 -9.66
C THR A 81 -18.54 -16.55 -10.28
N THR A 82 -19.00 -17.46 -11.12
CA THR A 82 -18.14 -18.39 -11.88
C THR A 82 -17.03 -17.65 -12.63
N LYS A 83 -17.35 -16.51 -13.26
CA LYS A 83 -16.37 -15.65 -13.93
C LYS A 83 -15.32 -15.13 -12.94
N LYS A 84 -15.73 -14.65 -11.75
CA LYS A 84 -14.81 -14.16 -10.72
C LYS A 84 -13.91 -15.27 -10.17
N LYS A 85 -14.46 -16.44 -9.90
CA LYS A 85 -13.69 -17.60 -9.46
C LYS A 85 -12.61 -17.99 -10.50
N LYS A 86 -12.94 -17.95 -11.80
CA LYS A 86 -11.98 -18.15 -12.87
C LYS A 86 -10.86 -17.09 -12.82
N GLU A 87 -11.22 -15.80 -12.72
CA GLU A 87 -10.25 -14.71 -12.59
C GLU A 87 -9.32 -14.85 -11.35
N PHE A 88 -9.84 -15.40 -10.25
CA PHE A 88 -9.05 -15.67 -9.04
C PHE A 88 -8.01 -16.76 -9.27
N SER A 89 -8.40 -17.87 -9.93
CA SER A 89 -7.48 -18.94 -10.30
C SER A 89 -6.46 -18.47 -11.34
N GLU A 90 -6.87 -17.74 -12.37
CA GLU A 90 -5.97 -17.19 -13.40
C GLU A 90 -4.90 -16.29 -12.80
N SER A 91 -5.29 -15.39 -11.89
CA SER A 91 -4.37 -14.43 -11.29
C SER A 91 -3.41 -15.01 -10.25
N ARG A 92 -3.61 -16.26 -9.82
CA ARG A 92 -2.81 -16.94 -8.80
C ARG A 92 -2.18 -18.20 -9.38
N VAL A 93 -2.99 -19.23 -9.60
CA VAL A 93 -2.52 -20.56 -9.98
C VAL A 93 -1.89 -20.55 -11.37
N LEU A 94 -2.61 -20.03 -12.39
CA LEU A 94 -2.11 -20.04 -13.76
C LEU A 94 -0.90 -19.14 -13.95
N LEU A 95 -0.91 -17.96 -13.32
CA LEU A 95 0.24 -17.07 -13.36
C LEU A 95 1.47 -17.71 -12.69
N THR A 96 1.30 -18.35 -11.53
CA THR A 96 2.40 -19.03 -10.84
C THR A 96 2.94 -20.19 -11.68
N ARG A 97 2.07 -21.01 -12.27
CA ARG A 97 2.51 -22.07 -13.21
C ARG A 97 3.30 -21.53 -14.41
N MET A 98 2.84 -20.38 -14.95
CA MET A 98 3.57 -19.73 -16.05
C MET A 98 4.97 -19.28 -15.60
N LEU A 99 5.09 -18.65 -14.42
CA LEU A 99 6.39 -18.24 -13.88
C LEU A 99 7.29 -19.44 -13.62
N VAL A 100 6.77 -20.48 -12.99
CA VAL A 100 7.48 -21.74 -12.73
C VAL A 100 8.01 -22.32 -14.04
N HIS A 101 7.17 -22.43 -15.07
CA HIS A 101 7.58 -22.93 -16.39
C HIS A 101 8.70 -22.09 -17.00
N GLU A 102 8.60 -20.75 -16.99
CA GLU A 102 9.65 -19.89 -17.54
C GLU A 102 10.96 -19.99 -16.74
N ILE A 103 10.87 -20.12 -15.40
CA ILE A 103 12.04 -20.32 -14.53
C ILE A 103 12.75 -21.63 -14.83
N THR A 104 12.01 -22.72 -15.09
CA THR A 104 12.64 -24.02 -15.44
C THR A 104 13.35 -24.02 -16.78
N LEU A 105 13.09 -23.03 -17.63
CA LEU A 105 13.75 -22.84 -18.91
C LEU A 105 14.92 -21.84 -18.85
N CYS A 106 15.22 -21.28 -17.68
CA CYS A 106 16.34 -20.36 -17.48
C CYS A 106 17.67 -21.12 -17.49
N GLU A 107 18.69 -20.51 -18.09
CA GLU A 107 20.09 -21.02 -18.03
C GLU A 107 20.68 -20.76 -16.62
N THR A 108 20.34 -19.62 -16.03
CA THR A 108 20.71 -19.20 -14.68
C THR A 108 19.46 -18.91 -13.86
N PRO A 109 18.77 -19.94 -13.38
CA PRO A 109 17.51 -19.73 -12.66
C PRO A 109 17.71 -19.02 -11.31
N PRO A 110 16.72 -18.26 -10.82
CA PRO A 110 16.76 -17.67 -9.50
C PRO A 110 16.88 -18.75 -8.41
N LYS A 111 17.59 -18.45 -7.34
CA LYS A 111 17.84 -19.40 -6.24
C LYS A 111 16.66 -19.52 -5.29
N ILE A 112 15.81 -18.50 -5.23
CA ILE A 112 14.74 -18.36 -4.25
C ILE A 112 13.45 -17.92 -4.95
N PHE A 113 12.36 -18.61 -4.63
CA PHE A 113 11.02 -18.27 -5.07
C PHE A 113 10.10 -18.06 -3.84
N LEU A 114 9.73 -16.81 -3.57
CA LEU A 114 8.75 -16.47 -2.55
C LEU A 114 7.40 -16.25 -3.24
N SER A 115 6.39 -17.05 -2.91
CA SER A 115 5.05 -16.91 -3.48
C SER A 115 4.05 -16.51 -2.41
N ALA A 116 3.28 -15.46 -2.65
CA ALA A 116 2.14 -15.17 -1.80
C ALA A 116 1.21 -16.37 -1.72
N SER A 117 0.61 -16.53 -0.55
CA SER A 117 -0.42 -17.48 -0.16
C SER A 117 -1.33 -16.79 0.85
N ALA A 118 -2.24 -17.48 1.50
CA ALA A 118 -3.13 -16.90 2.50
C ALA A 118 -3.48 -17.90 3.62
N VAL A 119 -3.73 -17.38 4.84
CA VAL A 119 -4.26 -18.19 5.95
C VAL A 119 -5.61 -18.83 5.62
N GLY A 120 -6.29 -18.38 4.57
CA GLY A 120 -7.49 -19.03 4.04
C GLY A 120 -7.31 -20.49 3.61
N ILE A 121 -6.06 -20.96 3.47
CA ILE A 121 -5.74 -22.37 3.21
C ILE A 121 -6.25 -23.29 4.31
N TYR A 122 -6.33 -22.81 5.54
CA TYR A 122 -6.79 -23.62 6.69
C TYR A 122 -8.30 -23.85 6.71
N GLY A 123 -9.10 -23.03 5.97
CA GLY A 123 -10.56 -23.03 6.07
C GLY A 123 -11.06 -22.52 7.42
N ASP A 124 -12.35 -22.65 7.70
CA ASP A 124 -12.91 -22.25 9.00
C ASP A 124 -12.52 -23.26 10.10
N LYS A 125 -11.65 -22.86 11.00
CA LYS A 125 -11.16 -23.66 12.13
C LYS A 125 -11.65 -23.13 13.50
N ARG A 126 -12.59 -22.22 13.48
CA ARG A 126 -13.18 -21.60 14.69
C ARG A 126 -12.11 -21.05 15.63
N SER A 127 -11.95 -21.64 16.84
CA SER A 127 -10.99 -21.22 17.86
C SER A 127 -9.71 -22.06 17.91
N GLU A 128 -9.56 -23.04 17.01
CA GLU A 128 -8.37 -23.88 16.92
C GLU A 128 -7.13 -23.02 16.61
N THR A 129 -6.06 -23.21 17.38
CA THR A 129 -4.78 -22.57 17.12
C THR A 129 -4.06 -23.29 15.98
N LEU A 130 -3.64 -22.53 14.97
CA LEU A 130 -3.08 -23.04 13.71
C LEU A 130 -1.63 -22.61 13.58
N ASP A 131 -0.81 -23.50 13.05
CA ASP A 131 0.56 -23.24 12.62
C ASP A 131 0.78 -23.74 11.19
N GLU A 132 2.00 -23.67 10.72
CA GLU A 132 2.35 -24.06 9.34
C GLU A 132 2.19 -25.55 9.05
N THR A 133 2.08 -26.39 10.08
CA THR A 133 1.89 -27.86 9.99
C THR A 133 0.41 -28.27 10.04
N SER A 134 -0.47 -27.33 10.37
CA SER A 134 -1.90 -27.58 10.54
C SER A 134 -2.57 -28.00 9.23
N THR A 135 -3.61 -28.84 9.35
CA THR A 135 -4.33 -29.42 8.20
C THR A 135 -5.02 -28.36 7.33
N ILE A 136 -4.95 -28.57 6.03
CA ILE A 136 -5.63 -27.75 5.01
C ILE A 136 -7.15 -27.94 5.13
N GLY A 137 -7.91 -26.88 4.93
CA GLY A 137 -9.37 -26.93 4.88
C GLY A 137 -9.92 -27.54 3.58
N GLY A 138 -11.26 -27.64 3.50
CA GLY A 138 -11.93 -28.23 2.34
C GLY A 138 -12.83 -27.26 1.55
N ASP A 139 -12.84 -25.97 1.89
CA ASP A 139 -13.66 -24.99 1.19
C ASP A 139 -12.99 -24.47 -0.09
N TYR A 140 -13.70 -23.60 -0.83
CA TYR A 140 -13.16 -23.04 -2.08
C TYR A 140 -11.86 -22.26 -1.89
N LEU A 141 -11.73 -21.50 -0.78
CA LEU A 141 -10.50 -20.73 -0.49
C LEU A 141 -9.32 -21.66 -0.21
N SER A 142 -9.55 -22.69 0.60
CA SER A 142 -8.55 -23.69 0.93
C SER A 142 -8.03 -24.39 -0.31
N ASN A 143 -8.93 -24.82 -1.21
CA ASN A 143 -8.58 -25.48 -2.46
C ASN A 143 -7.83 -24.55 -3.39
N LEU A 144 -8.32 -23.30 -3.61
CA LEU A 144 -7.65 -22.31 -4.45
C LEU A 144 -6.24 -22.01 -3.93
N THR A 145 -6.09 -21.88 -2.61
CA THR A 145 -4.81 -21.55 -1.99
C THR A 145 -3.85 -22.75 -2.02
N GLY A 146 -4.37 -23.96 -1.82
CA GLY A 146 -3.61 -25.20 -1.95
C GLY A 146 -3.09 -25.40 -3.38
N ASP A 147 -3.91 -25.19 -4.40
CA ASP A 147 -3.51 -25.23 -5.80
C ASP A 147 -2.43 -24.18 -6.11
N TRP A 148 -2.53 -23.01 -5.49
CA TRP A 148 -1.54 -21.94 -5.65
C TRP A 148 -0.20 -22.31 -5.03
N GLU A 149 -0.17 -22.86 -3.80
CA GLU A 149 1.06 -23.34 -3.17
C GLU A 149 1.68 -24.51 -3.95
N ASN A 150 0.86 -25.47 -4.38
CA ASN A 150 1.31 -26.62 -5.15
C ASN A 150 1.99 -26.19 -6.48
N ALA A 151 1.44 -25.17 -7.15
CA ALA A 151 2.05 -24.62 -8.35
C ALA A 151 3.45 -24.05 -8.08
N ALA A 152 3.69 -23.42 -6.94
CA ALA A 152 5.00 -22.91 -6.56
C ALA A 152 5.99 -24.03 -6.19
N TYR A 153 5.53 -25.08 -5.47
CA TYR A 153 6.37 -26.17 -5.01
C TYR A 153 6.93 -27.06 -6.12
N GLU A 154 6.43 -26.95 -7.36
CA GLU A 154 7.05 -27.62 -8.50
C GLU A 154 8.53 -27.25 -8.69
N LEU A 155 8.94 -26.02 -8.26
CA LEU A 155 10.33 -25.57 -8.33
C LEU A 155 11.28 -26.31 -7.38
N ASN A 156 10.77 -26.98 -6.34
CA ASN A 156 11.59 -27.79 -5.43
C ASN A 156 12.34 -28.91 -6.18
N LYS A 157 11.77 -29.40 -7.30
CA LYS A 157 12.40 -30.42 -8.17
C LYS A 157 13.63 -29.87 -8.92
N HIS A 158 13.81 -28.55 -8.91
CA HIS A 158 14.88 -27.84 -9.63
C HIS A 158 15.90 -27.18 -8.68
N ASN A 159 15.96 -27.63 -7.43
CA ASN A 159 16.85 -27.09 -6.39
C ASN A 159 16.68 -25.59 -6.13
N ILE A 160 15.47 -25.05 -6.35
CA ILE A 160 15.10 -23.67 -6.03
C ILE A 160 14.39 -23.66 -4.69
N ARG A 161 14.86 -22.86 -3.74
CA ARG A 161 14.22 -22.72 -2.43
C ARG A 161 12.88 -22.00 -2.55
N VAL A 162 11.81 -22.67 -2.15
CA VAL A 162 10.44 -22.12 -2.21
C VAL A 162 9.92 -21.81 -0.83
N CYS A 163 9.38 -20.61 -0.65
CA CYS A 163 8.57 -20.24 0.52
C CYS A 163 7.19 -19.76 0.07
N THR A 164 6.13 -20.28 0.69
CA THR A 164 4.76 -19.78 0.46
C THR A 164 4.32 -18.95 1.66
N LEU A 165 4.02 -17.68 1.40
CA LEU A 165 3.75 -16.65 2.39
C LEU A 165 2.25 -16.64 2.71
N ARG A 166 1.81 -17.38 3.72
CA ARG A 166 0.42 -17.47 4.16
C ARG A 166 0.00 -16.19 4.87
N LEU A 167 -0.38 -15.20 4.09
CA LEU A 167 -0.74 -13.87 4.56
C LEU A 167 -2.04 -13.91 5.38
N GLY A 168 -1.98 -13.33 6.57
CA GLY A 168 -3.15 -12.87 7.31
C GLY A 168 -3.68 -11.55 6.73
N ILE A 169 -4.58 -10.90 7.44
CA ILE A 169 -5.08 -9.57 7.07
C ILE A 169 -3.97 -8.55 7.26
N VAL A 170 -3.51 -7.97 6.16
CA VAL A 170 -2.45 -6.94 6.19
C VAL A 170 -3.03 -5.58 6.57
N LEU A 171 -2.45 -4.96 7.61
CA LEU A 171 -2.90 -3.70 8.17
C LEU A 171 -2.03 -2.53 7.72
N ALA A 172 -2.66 -1.56 7.07
CA ALA A 172 -2.21 -0.17 6.90
C ALA A 172 -3.40 0.70 6.48
N ARG A 173 -3.40 1.98 6.86
CA ARG A 173 -4.54 2.90 6.55
C ARG A 173 -4.75 3.13 5.06
N GLU A 174 -3.70 3.04 4.28
CA GLU A 174 -3.70 3.24 2.82
C GLU A 174 -4.14 2.02 2.03
N GLY A 175 -4.34 0.87 2.67
CA GLY A 175 -4.71 -0.36 1.98
C GLY A 175 -5.43 -1.39 2.84
N GLY A 176 -5.76 -2.53 2.24
CA GLY A 176 -6.38 -3.64 2.94
C GLY A 176 -7.70 -3.30 3.64
N ILE A 177 -7.93 -3.93 4.79
CA ILE A 177 -9.18 -3.78 5.54
C ILE A 177 -9.32 -2.40 6.18
N LEU A 178 -8.23 -1.77 6.64
CA LEU A 178 -8.30 -0.46 7.27
C LEU A 178 -8.74 0.62 6.28
N LEU A 179 -8.35 0.54 5.02
CA LEU A 179 -8.84 1.45 3.98
C LEU A 179 -10.36 1.43 3.87
N GLN A 180 -10.99 0.26 4.03
CA GLN A 180 -12.43 0.08 3.93
C GLN A 180 -13.18 0.45 5.20
N LEU A 181 -12.64 0.10 6.37
CA LEU A 181 -13.32 0.31 7.66
C LEU A 181 -13.13 1.74 8.22
N SER A 182 -11.94 2.35 8.04
CA SER A 182 -11.61 3.64 8.65
C SER A 182 -12.65 4.73 8.41
N PRO A 183 -13.22 4.93 7.22
CA PRO A 183 -14.17 6.02 7.00
C PRO A 183 -15.40 5.94 7.90
N ALA A 184 -15.98 4.77 8.09
CA ALA A 184 -17.14 4.59 8.96
C ALA A 184 -16.76 4.81 10.44
N PHE A 185 -15.64 4.24 10.88
CA PHE A 185 -15.17 4.40 12.26
C PHE A 185 -14.80 5.86 12.59
N GLU A 186 -14.15 6.56 11.67
CA GLU A 186 -13.80 7.98 11.82
C GLU A 186 -15.04 8.90 11.85
N LEU A 187 -16.12 8.51 11.19
CA LEU A 187 -17.44 9.15 11.28
C LEU A 187 -18.20 8.81 12.57
N GLY A 188 -17.66 7.93 13.40
CA GLY A 188 -18.26 7.54 14.68
C GLY A 188 -19.01 6.22 14.67
N PHE A 189 -19.06 5.50 13.55
CA PHE A 189 -19.83 4.27 13.36
C PHE A 189 -18.92 3.09 13.08
N GLY A 190 -18.68 2.25 14.07
CA GLY A 190 -17.93 1.00 13.93
C GLY A 190 -18.87 -0.18 13.67
N SER A 191 -18.30 -1.27 13.16
CA SER A 191 -19.03 -2.52 12.98
C SER A 191 -18.12 -3.74 13.04
N TYR A 192 -18.71 -4.90 13.37
CA TYR A 192 -18.12 -6.22 13.19
C TYR A 192 -19.18 -7.19 12.62
N ILE A 193 -18.76 -8.34 12.12
CA ILE A 193 -19.63 -9.28 11.41
C ILE A 193 -20.14 -10.37 12.36
N GLY A 194 -21.43 -10.67 12.29
CA GLY A 194 -22.08 -11.72 13.08
C GLY A 194 -22.02 -11.42 14.58
N ASN A 195 -21.66 -12.44 15.38
CA ASN A 195 -21.42 -12.33 16.82
C ASN A 195 -20.02 -11.77 17.15
N GLY A 196 -19.12 -11.74 16.15
CA GLY A 196 -17.77 -11.21 16.28
C GLY A 196 -16.75 -12.17 16.89
N ASP A 197 -17.09 -13.46 17.09
CA ASP A 197 -16.23 -14.45 17.75
C ASP A 197 -15.18 -15.05 16.80
N GLN A 198 -15.32 -14.85 15.47
CA GLN A 198 -14.35 -15.34 14.50
C GLN A 198 -12.98 -14.67 14.71
N PHE A 199 -11.92 -15.49 14.76
CA PHE A 199 -10.54 -14.99 14.86
C PHE A 199 -10.04 -14.39 13.55
N ILE A 200 -9.35 -13.29 13.70
CA ILE A 200 -8.65 -12.55 12.65
C ILE A 200 -7.16 -12.68 12.90
N SER A 201 -6.47 -13.43 12.03
CA SER A 201 -5.00 -13.36 11.93
C SER A 201 -4.63 -12.17 11.10
N TRP A 202 -3.87 -11.27 11.67
CA TRP A 202 -3.47 -9.99 11.06
C TRP A 202 -1.95 -9.83 11.11
N ILE A 203 -1.41 -8.92 10.29
CA ILE A 203 -0.01 -8.50 10.33
C ILE A 203 0.08 -7.05 9.85
N HIS A 204 0.99 -6.27 10.44
CA HIS A 204 1.27 -4.91 9.95
C HIS A 204 2.09 -4.95 8.66
N ILE A 205 1.84 -4.02 7.74
CA ILE A 205 2.54 -3.98 6.44
C ILE A 205 4.06 -3.88 6.57
N ASP A 206 4.56 -3.14 7.56
CA ASP A 206 6.01 -3.02 7.78
C ASP A 206 6.63 -4.35 8.23
N ASP A 207 5.90 -5.15 9.02
CA ASP A 207 6.35 -6.49 9.39
C ASP A 207 6.25 -7.46 8.19
N VAL A 208 5.30 -7.26 7.26
CA VAL A 208 5.25 -8.04 6.01
C VAL A 208 6.52 -7.83 5.18
N VAL A 209 6.90 -6.58 4.92
CA VAL A 209 8.08 -6.31 4.06
C VAL A 209 9.38 -6.76 4.73
N ARG A 210 9.51 -6.61 6.05
CA ARG A 210 10.64 -7.10 6.84
C ARG A 210 10.71 -8.64 6.87
N ALA A 211 9.56 -9.31 7.01
CA ALA A 211 9.49 -10.77 7.01
C ALA A 211 9.82 -11.35 5.62
N ILE A 212 9.44 -10.67 4.52
CA ILE A 212 9.86 -11.06 3.17
C ILE A 212 11.39 -10.97 3.05
N GLU A 213 12.00 -9.86 3.44
CA GLU A 213 13.47 -9.73 3.46
C GLU A 213 14.13 -10.77 4.36
N TYR A 214 13.57 -11.01 5.53
CA TYR A 214 14.06 -12.02 6.47
C TYR A 214 14.04 -13.42 5.85
N CYS A 215 12.95 -13.81 5.17
CA CYS A 215 12.88 -15.07 4.43
C CYS A 215 13.90 -15.13 3.27
N ILE A 216 14.19 -14.01 2.63
CA ILE A 216 15.23 -13.93 1.59
C ILE A 216 16.60 -14.27 2.17
N ARG A 217 16.97 -13.63 3.29
CA ARG A 217 18.30 -13.74 3.90
C ARG A 217 18.51 -14.98 4.78
N ASN A 218 17.46 -15.65 5.19
CA ASN A 218 17.53 -16.81 6.07
C ASN A 218 17.25 -18.12 5.29
N ASP A 219 18.30 -18.83 4.92
CA ASP A 219 18.22 -20.05 4.12
C ASP A 219 17.54 -21.22 4.86
N ALA A 220 17.45 -21.18 6.19
CA ALA A 220 16.74 -22.19 6.96
C ALA A 220 15.20 -22.12 6.81
N ILE A 221 14.67 -20.97 6.33
CA ILE A 221 13.23 -20.82 6.11
C ILE A 221 12.87 -21.34 4.73
N THR A 222 12.02 -22.38 4.70
CA THR A 222 11.50 -23.02 3.48
C THR A 222 10.06 -23.50 3.68
N GLY A 223 9.35 -23.77 2.59
CA GLY A 223 7.96 -24.25 2.62
C GLY A 223 6.96 -23.18 3.08
N PRO A 224 5.83 -23.58 3.70
CA PRO A 224 4.82 -22.62 4.16
C PRO A 224 5.32 -21.80 5.34
N VAL A 225 4.99 -20.52 5.37
CA VAL A 225 5.31 -19.56 6.43
C VAL A 225 4.09 -18.69 6.71
N ASN A 226 3.59 -18.70 7.94
CA ASN A 226 2.49 -17.84 8.35
C ASN A 226 2.97 -16.39 8.52
N PHE A 227 2.46 -15.52 7.68
CA PHE A 227 2.68 -14.08 7.76
C PHE A 227 1.56 -13.44 8.55
N THR A 228 1.59 -13.67 9.86
CA THR A 228 0.62 -13.18 10.85
C THR A 228 1.37 -12.59 12.05
N ALA A 229 0.74 -11.69 12.79
CA ALA A 229 1.25 -11.25 14.08
C ALA A 229 1.07 -12.35 15.15
N PRO A 230 1.87 -12.34 16.24
CA PRO A 230 1.83 -13.37 17.27
C PRO A 230 0.49 -13.47 18.02
N LEU A 231 -0.29 -12.38 18.05
CA LEU A 231 -1.53 -12.29 18.81
C LEU A 231 -2.74 -12.07 17.88
N PRO A 232 -3.33 -13.14 17.33
CA PRO A 232 -4.60 -13.04 16.61
C PRO A 232 -5.72 -12.60 17.57
N VAL A 233 -6.70 -11.86 17.06
CA VAL A 233 -7.81 -11.31 17.85
C VAL A 233 -9.15 -11.71 17.24
N THR A 234 -10.23 -11.64 18.03
CA THR A 234 -11.59 -11.81 17.49
C THR A 234 -12.03 -10.57 16.71
N ALA A 235 -13.00 -10.71 15.80
CA ALA A 235 -13.52 -9.57 15.04
C ALA A 235 -14.13 -8.48 15.95
N LYS A 236 -14.71 -8.89 17.10
CA LYS A 236 -15.24 -7.97 18.10
C LYS A 236 -14.11 -7.19 18.81
N GLU A 237 -13.02 -7.87 19.17
CA GLU A 237 -11.82 -7.23 19.74
C GLU A 237 -11.18 -6.29 18.73
N PHE A 238 -11.04 -6.71 17.46
CA PHE A 238 -10.53 -5.87 16.39
C PHE A 238 -11.33 -4.56 16.27
N ALA A 239 -12.67 -4.66 16.21
CA ALA A 239 -13.54 -3.50 16.15
C ALA A 239 -13.43 -2.62 17.41
N SER A 240 -13.25 -3.22 18.60
CA SER A 240 -13.04 -2.49 19.85
C SER A 240 -11.73 -1.69 19.84
N HIS A 241 -10.63 -2.31 19.43
CA HIS A 241 -9.33 -1.63 19.30
C HIS A 241 -9.40 -0.49 18.26
N LEU A 242 -10.02 -0.75 17.11
CA LEU A 242 -10.20 0.28 16.07
C LEU A 242 -11.07 1.44 16.56
N ARG A 243 -12.14 1.16 17.33
CA ARG A 243 -12.95 2.18 18.00
C ARG A 243 -12.11 3.09 18.89
N ASN A 244 -11.22 2.51 19.69
CA ASN A 244 -10.42 3.26 20.66
C ASN A 244 -9.51 4.28 19.96
N VAL A 245 -8.85 3.89 18.87
CA VAL A 245 -7.94 4.79 18.13
C VAL A 245 -8.69 5.81 17.25
N THR A 246 -9.87 5.46 16.73
CA THR A 246 -10.68 6.36 15.89
C THR A 246 -11.66 7.20 16.71
N LYS A 247 -11.86 6.85 18.00
CA LYS A 247 -12.86 7.44 18.90
C LYS A 247 -14.30 7.28 18.38
N ALA A 248 -14.58 6.17 17.68
CA ALA A 248 -15.93 5.87 17.21
C ALA A 248 -16.90 5.73 18.40
N ARG A 249 -18.11 6.26 18.25
CA ARG A 249 -19.10 6.33 19.34
C ARG A 249 -19.86 5.03 19.52
N VAL A 250 -20.18 4.38 18.41
CA VAL A 250 -21.05 3.20 18.35
C VAL A 250 -20.35 2.08 17.60
N ILE A 251 -20.50 0.83 18.07
CA ILE A 251 -20.16 -0.39 17.33
C ILE A 251 -21.43 -1.24 17.22
N LEU A 252 -21.80 -1.58 15.99
CA LEU A 252 -22.98 -2.39 15.70
C LEU A 252 -22.58 -3.69 14.98
N PRO A 253 -23.18 -4.84 15.36
CA PRO A 253 -23.01 -6.07 14.61
C PRO A 253 -23.71 -5.97 13.24
N ILE A 254 -23.01 -6.40 12.18
CA ILE A 254 -23.62 -6.58 10.86
C ILE A 254 -24.01 -8.05 10.74
N PRO A 255 -25.32 -8.39 10.59
CA PRO A 255 -25.74 -9.76 10.40
C PRO A 255 -25.08 -10.38 9.17
N SER A 256 -24.46 -11.56 9.33
CA SER A 256 -23.74 -12.25 8.25
C SER A 256 -24.65 -12.58 7.06
N ILE A 257 -25.96 -12.76 7.30
CA ILE A 257 -26.95 -12.99 6.25
C ILE A 257 -27.05 -11.83 5.24
N ILE A 258 -26.92 -10.56 5.70
CA ILE A 258 -26.91 -9.39 4.83
C ILE A 258 -25.69 -9.42 3.90
N LEU A 259 -24.52 -9.72 4.45
CA LEU A 259 -23.29 -9.82 3.67
C LEU A 259 -23.32 -11.00 2.70
N ARG A 260 -23.99 -12.12 3.07
CA ARG A 260 -24.20 -13.26 2.18
C ARG A 260 -25.07 -12.92 0.97
N LEU A 261 -26.08 -12.09 1.15
CA LEU A 261 -26.92 -11.60 0.05
C LEU A 261 -26.12 -10.71 -0.91
N ILE A 262 -25.22 -9.88 -0.38
CA ILE A 262 -24.39 -8.95 -1.18
C ILE A 262 -23.26 -9.70 -1.88
N PHE A 263 -22.46 -10.48 -1.14
CA PHE A 263 -21.21 -11.06 -1.61
C PHE A 263 -21.32 -12.53 -2.04
N SER A 264 -22.51 -13.16 -1.85
CA SER A 264 -22.72 -14.59 -2.12
C SER A 264 -21.69 -15.42 -1.32
N GLU A 265 -21.06 -16.43 -1.94
CA GLU A 265 -20.02 -17.25 -1.32
C GLU A 265 -18.78 -16.42 -0.88
N GLY A 266 -18.55 -15.23 -1.47
CA GLY A 266 -17.43 -14.36 -1.10
C GLY A 266 -17.46 -13.87 0.36
N VAL A 267 -18.58 -14.06 1.06
CA VAL A 267 -18.70 -13.76 2.49
C VAL A 267 -17.72 -14.58 3.35
N ILE A 268 -17.31 -15.78 2.91
CA ILE A 268 -16.40 -16.67 3.66
C ILE A 268 -15.05 -16.01 3.96
N VAL A 269 -14.58 -15.11 3.10
CA VAL A 269 -13.36 -14.33 3.35
C VAL A 269 -13.48 -13.48 4.62
N LEU A 270 -14.69 -13.10 4.98
CA LEU A 270 -15.00 -12.22 6.12
C LEU A 270 -15.50 -12.97 7.35
N THR A 271 -15.97 -14.20 7.18
CA THR A 271 -16.63 -14.97 8.25
C THR A 271 -15.85 -16.18 8.74
N ASN A 272 -14.92 -16.71 7.92
CA ASN A 272 -14.06 -17.80 8.37
C ASN A 272 -13.14 -17.34 9.50
N SER A 273 -12.93 -18.23 10.45
CA SER A 273 -12.13 -17.98 11.63
C SER A 273 -10.75 -18.61 11.47
N HIS A 274 -9.71 -17.79 11.60
CA HIS A 274 -8.32 -18.23 11.51
C HIS A 274 -7.54 -17.71 12.72
N LYS A 275 -7.14 -18.60 13.63
CA LYS A 275 -6.24 -18.29 14.74
C LYS A 275 -4.84 -18.81 14.42
N ALA A 276 -4.26 -18.31 13.30
CA ALA A 276 -2.96 -18.72 12.80
C ALA A 276 -1.82 -17.96 13.47
N LEU A 277 -0.85 -18.70 14.00
CA LEU A 277 0.37 -18.18 14.63
C LEU A 277 1.54 -18.24 13.64
N PRO A 278 2.48 -17.28 13.71
CA PRO A 278 3.68 -17.25 12.87
C PRO A 278 4.80 -18.08 13.48
N THR A 279 4.54 -19.37 13.74
CA THR A 279 5.42 -20.25 14.53
C THR A 279 6.81 -20.31 13.92
N LYS A 280 6.89 -20.53 12.61
CA LYS A 280 8.17 -20.62 11.89
C LYS A 280 8.98 -19.32 11.93
N LEU A 281 8.34 -18.15 11.81
CA LEU A 281 9.02 -16.85 11.94
C LEU A 281 9.52 -16.63 13.37
N MET A 282 8.71 -16.96 14.37
CA MET A 282 9.09 -16.82 15.79
C MET A 282 10.26 -17.74 16.15
N ASP A 283 10.19 -18.99 15.78
CA ASP A 283 11.22 -20.00 16.07
C ASP A 283 12.54 -19.69 15.36
N SER A 284 12.47 -19.09 14.17
CA SER A 284 13.67 -18.62 13.44
C SER A 284 14.28 -17.34 14.01
N GLY A 285 13.64 -16.67 14.98
CA GLY A 285 14.14 -15.48 15.63
C GLY A 285 13.70 -14.14 15.01
N PHE A 286 12.72 -14.15 14.10
CA PHE A 286 12.17 -12.90 13.56
C PHE A 286 11.54 -12.04 14.67
N LYS A 287 11.84 -10.75 14.69
CA LYS A 287 11.32 -9.79 15.67
C LYS A 287 10.24 -8.92 15.04
N PHE A 288 9.00 -9.10 15.50
CA PHE A 288 7.88 -8.27 15.09
C PHE A 288 8.01 -6.85 15.67
N SER A 289 7.83 -5.83 14.83
CA SER A 289 7.70 -4.45 15.28
C SER A 289 6.32 -4.20 15.90
N TYR A 290 5.32 -4.92 15.41
CA TYR A 290 3.92 -4.81 15.84
C TYR A 290 3.41 -6.20 16.26
N ASP A 291 3.75 -6.58 17.47
CA ASP A 291 3.40 -7.87 18.10
C ASP A 291 1.95 -7.92 18.60
N ASN A 292 1.33 -6.77 18.88
CA ASN A 292 -0.07 -6.66 19.29
C ASN A 292 -0.83 -5.60 18.48
N LEU A 293 -2.14 -5.80 18.34
CA LEU A 293 -3.02 -5.01 17.49
C LEU A 293 -3.10 -3.55 17.92
N ASN A 294 -3.10 -3.27 19.23
CA ASN A 294 -3.18 -1.88 19.71
C ASN A 294 -1.98 -1.05 19.24
N LYS A 295 -0.77 -1.62 19.35
CA LYS A 295 0.47 -0.97 18.89
C LYS A 295 0.43 -0.67 17.39
N ALA A 296 -0.03 -1.63 16.57
CA ALA A 296 -0.20 -1.46 15.14
C ALA A 296 -1.22 -0.34 14.80
N LEU A 297 -2.39 -0.37 15.43
CA LEU A 297 -3.42 0.63 15.19
C LEU A 297 -3.04 2.02 15.71
N VAL A 298 -2.43 2.11 16.90
CA VAL A 298 -1.93 3.40 17.41
C VAL A 298 -0.92 4.00 16.42
N HIS A 299 0.00 3.20 15.88
CA HIS A 299 0.94 3.67 14.87
C HIS A 299 0.24 4.20 13.62
N GLU A 300 -0.70 3.44 13.07
CA GLU A 300 -1.43 3.79 11.86
C GLU A 300 -2.34 5.03 12.03
N TYR A 301 -2.81 5.30 13.25
CA TYR A 301 -3.69 6.44 13.55
C TYR A 301 -3.00 7.59 14.29
N SER A 302 -1.70 7.49 14.61
CA SER A 302 -0.95 8.62 15.15
C SER A 302 -0.80 9.72 14.08
N THR A 303 -1.25 10.92 14.42
CA THR A 303 -1.20 12.10 13.52
C THR A 303 -0.08 13.06 13.89
N GLN A 304 0.93 12.60 14.64
CA GLN A 304 1.93 13.48 15.27
C GLN A 304 2.75 14.33 14.29
N SER A 305 2.81 13.95 13.01
CA SER A 305 3.60 14.64 12.00
C SER A 305 2.77 15.33 10.90
N VAL A 306 1.42 15.17 10.91
CA VAL A 306 0.51 15.82 9.94
C VAL A 306 -0.58 16.56 10.70
N ALA A 307 -0.60 17.88 10.60
CA ALA A 307 -1.59 18.75 11.23
C ALA A 307 -2.42 19.50 10.17
N VAL A 308 -3.71 19.68 10.44
CA VAL A 308 -4.61 20.49 9.62
C VAL A 308 -5.35 21.48 10.52
N SER A 309 -5.16 22.77 10.25
CA SER A 309 -5.77 23.89 10.97
C SER A 309 -6.45 24.87 10.01
N LYS A 310 -7.19 25.85 10.55
CA LYS A 310 -7.52 27.04 9.77
C LYS A 310 -6.28 27.90 9.63
N SER A 311 -6.07 28.45 8.44
CA SER A 311 -4.99 29.41 8.23
C SER A 311 -5.41 30.77 8.81
N ASP A 312 -4.58 31.29 9.71
CA ASP A 312 -4.75 32.62 10.30
C ASP A 312 -3.90 33.68 9.55
N THR A 313 -3.08 33.24 8.58
CA THR A 313 -2.19 34.11 7.82
C THR A 313 -2.81 34.54 6.51
N SER A 314 -2.69 35.87 6.19
CA SER A 314 -2.78 36.32 4.80
C SER A 314 -1.74 35.58 3.99
N LEU A 315 -2.17 34.89 2.91
CA LEU A 315 -1.23 34.26 1.98
C LEU A 315 -0.20 35.31 1.53
N PRO A 316 1.11 35.01 1.57
CA PRO A 316 2.09 35.89 0.99
C PRO A 316 1.69 36.16 -0.46
N ASN A 317 1.68 37.43 -0.84
CA ASN A 317 1.34 37.87 -2.20
C ASN A 317 2.20 37.07 -3.18
N ALA A 318 1.58 36.14 -3.90
CA ALA A 318 2.14 35.69 -5.16
C ALA A 318 2.16 36.91 -6.09
N SER A 319 3.22 37.07 -6.86
CA SER A 319 3.27 38.07 -7.93
C SER A 319 1.93 38.05 -8.66
N ALA A 320 1.30 39.22 -8.80
CA ALA A 320 -0.10 39.42 -9.22
C ALA A 320 -0.46 38.80 -10.59
N GLU A 321 0.49 38.23 -11.30
CA GLU A 321 0.32 37.69 -12.66
C GLU A 321 -0.11 36.23 -12.76
N THR A 322 -0.09 35.45 -11.67
CA THR A 322 -0.31 33.99 -11.74
C THR A 322 -1.34 33.40 -10.77
N SER A 323 -1.82 34.14 -9.75
CA SER A 323 -2.81 33.56 -8.82
C SER A 323 -4.23 33.88 -9.26
N ASN A 324 -5.01 32.86 -9.63
CA ASN A 324 -6.45 32.97 -9.87
C ASN A 324 -7.26 33.21 -8.54
N PHE A 325 -6.60 33.63 -7.45
CA PHE A 325 -7.22 33.79 -6.14
C PHE A 325 -7.36 35.26 -5.74
N ASP A 326 -8.45 35.92 -6.18
CA ASP A 326 -8.89 37.28 -5.79
C ASP A 326 -9.92 37.26 -4.65
N GLY A 327 -9.82 36.36 -3.71
CA GLY A 327 -10.84 36.25 -2.66
C GLY A 327 -10.31 36.47 -1.25
N PRO A 328 -11.18 36.86 -0.28
CA PRO A 328 -10.78 37.06 1.10
C PRO A 328 -10.18 35.77 1.68
N ALA A 329 -9.15 35.92 2.53
CA ALA A 329 -8.47 34.82 3.24
C ALA A 329 -9.38 33.96 4.13
N SER A 330 -10.65 34.32 4.25
CA SER A 330 -11.65 33.58 5.04
C SER A 330 -11.85 32.16 4.50
N ASN A 331 -11.77 31.17 5.43
CA ASN A 331 -11.97 29.74 5.18
C ASN A 331 -10.87 29.06 4.33
N VAL A 332 -9.65 29.54 4.40
CA VAL A 332 -8.45 28.81 3.97
C VAL A 332 -8.04 27.87 5.09
N TYR A 333 -7.67 26.67 4.72
CA TYR A 333 -7.09 25.68 5.63
C TYR A 333 -5.63 25.50 5.31
N GLU A 334 -4.86 25.11 6.31
CA GLU A 334 -3.45 24.84 6.20
C GLU A 334 -3.16 23.43 6.69
N LEU A 335 -2.37 22.69 5.92
CA LEU A 335 -1.84 21.38 6.31
C LEU A 335 -0.32 21.50 6.44
N TYR A 336 0.21 20.98 7.53
CA TYR A 336 1.62 20.78 7.77
C TYR A 336 1.93 19.31 7.89
N ALA A 337 3.00 18.85 7.20
CA ALA A 337 3.53 17.52 7.35
C ALA A 337 5.06 17.58 7.37
N THR A 338 5.67 17.01 8.41
CA THR A 338 7.12 17.03 8.60
C THR A 338 7.66 15.61 8.59
N THR A 339 8.68 15.34 7.78
CA THR A 339 9.35 14.04 7.69
C THR A 339 10.86 14.24 7.83
N ILE A 340 11.48 13.49 8.74
CA ILE A 340 12.94 13.43 8.84
C ILE A 340 13.39 12.12 8.19
N ILE A 341 14.39 12.19 7.32
CA ILE A 341 14.93 11.08 6.54
C ILE A 341 16.47 11.08 6.62
N ALA A 342 17.07 9.88 6.59
CA ALA A 342 18.52 9.70 6.60
C ALA A 342 19.06 9.77 5.16
N ASN A 343 19.06 10.96 4.58
CA ASN A 343 19.52 11.24 3.22
C ASN A 343 19.96 12.70 3.13
N ASP A 344 20.83 13.04 2.19
CA ASP A 344 21.21 14.44 1.96
C ASP A 344 20.10 15.22 1.24
N SER A 345 20.20 16.54 1.28
CA SER A 345 19.19 17.44 0.70
C SER A 345 19.18 17.43 -0.83
N ASP A 346 20.32 17.21 -1.47
CA ASP A 346 20.46 17.27 -2.91
C ASP A 346 19.79 16.08 -3.58
N ASP A 347 20.05 14.86 -3.08
CA ASP A 347 19.37 13.65 -3.52
C ASP A 347 17.89 13.69 -3.16
N THR A 348 17.55 14.21 -1.97
CA THR A 348 16.16 14.39 -1.55
C THR A 348 15.43 15.35 -2.48
N PHE A 349 16.01 16.51 -2.78
CA PHE A 349 15.41 17.47 -3.72
C PHE A 349 15.24 16.86 -5.11
N SER A 350 16.27 16.18 -5.62
CA SER A 350 16.25 15.52 -6.92
C SER A 350 15.14 14.48 -7.02
N PHE A 351 14.91 13.73 -5.94
CA PHE A 351 13.82 12.76 -5.86
C PHE A 351 12.43 13.43 -5.97
N PHE A 352 12.21 14.53 -5.22
CA PHE A 352 10.94 15.26 -5.27
C PHE A 352 10.77 16.06 -6.55
N ALA A 353 11.86 16.49 -7.17
CA ALA A 353 11.87 17.25 -8.41
C ALA A 353 11.45 16.42 -9.63
N SER A 354 11.57 15.09 -9.58
CA SER A 354 11.06 14.25 -10.67
C SER A 354 9.55 14.03 -10.56
N PRO A 355 8.76 14.43 -11.56
CA PRO A 355 7.32 14.23 -11.56
C PRO A 355 6.95 12.74 -11.50
N TRP A 356 7.78 11.88 -12.06
CA TRP A 356 7.55 10.44 -12.13
C TRP A 356 7.59 9.76 -10.76
N ASN A 357 8.26 10.37 -9.79
CA ASN A 357 8.27 9.89 -8.42
C ASN A 357 7.00 10.24 -7.63
N LEU A 358 6.19 11.20 -8.11
CA LEU A 358 4.96 11.63 -7.43
C LEU A 358 3.98 10.48 -7.20
N GLY A 359 3.92 9.52 -8.12
CA GLY A 359 3.10 8.32 -7.98
C GLY A 359 3.54 7.36 -6.88
N LEU A 360 4.84 7.32 -6.55
CA LEU A 360 5.38 6.48 -5.47
C LEU A 360 4.78 6.85 -4.11
N TYR A 361 4.82 8.15 -3.79
CA TYR A 361 4.34 8.67 -2.52
C TYR A 361 2.90 9.20 -2.57
N THR A 362 2.16 8.82 -3.63
CA THR A 362 0.70 9.01 -3.73
C THR A 362 -0.01 7.67 -3.47
N PRO A 363 -0.97 7.59 -2.52
CA PRO A 363 -1.64 6.35 -2.20
C PRO A 363 -2.32 5.70 -3.40
N GLY A 364 -2.21 4.37 -3.54
CA GLY A 364 -2.75 3.61 -4.68
C GLY A 364 -4.26 3.74 -4.88
N TRP A 365 -5.03 3.99 -3.81
CA TRP A 365 -6.47 4.16 -3.90
C TRP A 365 -6.90 5.47 -4.60
N LEU A 366 -5.99 6.44 -4.77
CA LEU A 366 -6.22 7.64 -5.58
C LEU A 366 -6.13 7.38 -7.08
N ASN A 367 -5.68 6.21 -7.51
CA ASN A 367 -5.46 5.87 -8.92
C ASN A 367 -4.81 7.03 -9.70
N PHE A 368 -3.76 7.57 -9.12
CA PHE A 368 -3.01 8.70 -9.67
C PHE A 368 -2.36 8.33 -11.00
N GLN A 369 -2.45 9.22 -11.97
CA GLN A 369 -1.83 9.06 -13.29
C GLN A 369 -1.34 10.41 -13.82
N ILE A 370 -0.06 10.51 -14.17
CA ILE A 370 0.49 11.67 -14.89
C ILE A 370 0.05 11.55 -16.34
N LEU A 371 -0.54 12.64 -16.85
CA LEU A 371 -0.97 12.76 -18.23
C LEU A 371 0.06 13.52 -19.09
N GLU A 372 0.68 14.53 -18.49
CA GLU A 372 1.68 15.36 -19.16
C GLU A 372 2.62 15.98 -18.11
N ALA A 373 3.91 15.78 -18.28
CA ALA A 373 4.97 16.46 -17.55
C ALA A 373 6.20 16.55 -18.45
N LYS A 374 6.86 17.72 -18.44
CA LYS A 374 8.13 17.93 -19.16
C LYS A 374 9.28 17.89 -18.14
N GLU A 375 10.36 17.23 -18.47
CA GLU A 375 11.62 17.26 -17.73
C GLU A 375 12.69 18.05 -18.51
N PRO A 376 13.58 18.76 -17.79
CA PRO A 376 13.58 18.96 -16.34
C PRO A 376 12.46 19.89 -15.88
N ILE A 377 11.95 19.63 -14.65
CA ILE A 377 11.00 20.54 -14.00
C ILE A 377 11.76 21.75 -13.45
N GLY A 378 11.14 22.92 -13.53
CA GLY A 378 11.64 24.16 -12.98
C GLY A 378 10.51 25.19 -12.83
N GLN A 379 10.86 26.43 -12.47
CA GLN A 379 9.90 27.52 -12.38
C GLN A 379 9.17 27.70 -13.72
N GLY A 380 7.86 27.86 -13.68
CA GLY A 380 7.02 27.98 -14.87
C GLY A 380 6.57 26.64 -15.47
N SER A 381 7.09 25.50 -15.03
CA SER A 381 6.64 24.19 -15.52
C SER A 381 5.19 23.92 -15.17
N VAL A 382 4.48 23.26 -16.10
CA VAL A 382 3.10 22.83 -15.94
C VAL A 382 3.03 21.31 -15.97
N MET A 383 2.31 20.73 -15.02
CA MET A 383 2.03 19.30 -14.97
C MET A 383 0.53 19.05 -15.04
N LYS A 384 0.13 18.02 -15.79
CA LYS A 384 -1.26 17.55 -15.86
C LYS A 384 -1.34 16.12 -15.35
N TYR A 385 -2.25 15.86 -14.44
CA TYR A 385 -2.49 14.53 -13.92
C TYR A 385 -3.95 14.30 -13.60
N GLN A 386 -4.29 13.06 -13.36
CA GLN A 386 -5.64 12.62 -13.02
C GLN A 386 -5.62 11.87 -11.71
N ILE A 387 -6.61 12.14 -10.88
CA ILE A 387 -6.89 11.39 -9.64
C ILE A 387 -8.27 10.77 -9.78
N LYS A 388 -8.42 9.51 -9.34
CA LYS A 388 -9.72 8.83 -9.37
C LYS A 388 -10.03 8.24 -8.00
N ILE A 389 -11.10 8.71 -7.37
CA ILE A 389 -11.61 8.21 -6.09
C ILE A 389 -12.93 7.49 -6.32
N GLY A 390 -12.95 6.17 -6.20
CA GLY A 390 -14.10 5.36 -6.57
C GLY A 390 -14.49 5.57 -8.04
N PRO A 391 -15.75 5.93 -8.36
CA PRO A 391 -16.18 6.20 -9.74
C PRO A 391 -15.82 7.62 -10.22
N VAL A 392 -15.42 8.53 -9.31
CA VAL A 392 -15.22 9.94 -9.63
C VAL A 392 -13.78 10.16 -10.11
N SER A 393 -13.64 10.66 -11.33
CA SER A 393 -12.37 11.06 -11.93
C SER A 393 -12.23 12.58 -11.91
N MET A 394 -11.07 13.07 -11.46
CA MET A 394 -10.76 14.50 -11.34
C MET A 394 -9.48 14.81 -12.11
N ALA A 395 -9.58 15.70 -13.09
CA ALA A 395 -8.41 16.25 -13.75
C ALA A 395 -7.76 17.30 -12.84
N TRP A 396 -6.43 17.33 -12.84
CA TRP A 396 -5.65 18.26 -12.05
C TRP A 396 -4.54 18.85 -12.90
N MET A 397 -4.37 20.15 -12.84
CA MET A 397 -3.28 20.86 -13.50
C MET A 397 -2.58 21.75 -12.47
N THR A 398 -1.27 21.59 -12.38
CA THR A 398 -0.39 22.29 -11.43
C THR A 398 0.65 23.09 -12.17
N HIS A 399 0.94 24.28 -11.67
CA HIS A 399 1.98 25.20 -12.15
C HIS A 399 3.04 25.40 -11.06
N ILE A 400 4.32 25.28 -11.40
CA ILE A 400 5.43 25.52 -10.48
C ILE A 400 5.67 27.04 -10.39
N LEU A 401 5.34 27.63 -9.25
CA LEU A 401 5.45 29.07 -9.00
C LEU A 401 6.85 29.49 -8.58
N GLU A 402 7.48 28.69 -7.73
CA GLU A 402 8.80 28.94 -7.15
C GLU A 402 9.66 27.69 -7.30
N TRP A 403 10.93 27.89 -7.64
CA TRP A 403 11.90 26.82 -7.76
C TRP A 403 13.27 27.30 -7.31
N LYS A 404 13.70 26.83 -6.15
CA LYS A 404 15.04 27.05 -5.60
C LYS A 404 15.69 25.70 -5.38
N PRO A 405 16.59 25.24 -6.25
CA PRO A 405 17.23 23.93 -6.15
C PRO A 405 17.72 23.64 -4.74
N ASN A 406 17.58 22.40 -4.34
CA ASN A 406 18.05 21.82 -3.07
C ASN A 406 17.42 22.43 -1.79
N THR A 407 16.48 23.37 -1.92
CA THR A 407 15.90 24.10 -0.78
C THR A 407 14.39 24.10 -0.77
N THR A 408 13.75 24.54 -1.83
CA THR A 408 12.29 24.69 -1.87
C THR A 408 11.74 24.74 -3.28
N PHE A 409 10.52 24.26 -3.43
CA PHE A 409 9.68 24.58 -4.58
C PHE A 409 8.22 24.70 -4.15
N THR A 410 7.45 25.46 -4.91
CA THR A 410 6.03 25.70 -4.65
C THR A 410 5.24 25.42 -5.91
N ASP A 411 4.22 24.59 -5.80
CA ASP A 411 3.26 24.31 -6.84
C ASP A 411 1.86 24.84 -6.50
N GLU A 412 1.12 25.27 -7.51
CA GLU A 412 -0.25 25.76 -7.36
C GLU A 412 -1.18 25.12 -8.38
N GLN A 413 -2.35 24.68 -7.92
CA GLN A 413 -3.39 24.17 -8.79
C GLN A 413 -4.00 25.32 -9.62
N THR A 414 -3.91 25.21 -10.93
CA THR A 414 -4.62 26.11 -11.87
C THR A 414 -5.95 25.51 -12.33
N ARG A 415 -6.09 24.19 -12.33
CA ARG A 415 -7.34 23.46 -12.58
C ARG A 415 -7.43 22.23 -11.70
N GLY A 416 -8.55 22.04 -11.02
CA GLY A 416 -8.73 20.89 -10.13
C GLY A 416 -9.92 21.05 -9.17
N PRO A 417 -10.04 20.17 -8.17
CA PRO A 417 -11.20 20.11 -7.28
C PRO A 417 -11.23 21.19 -6.19
N TYR A 418 -10.13 21.89 -5.96
CA TYR A 418 -10.04 22.94 -4.95
C TYR A 418 -10.24 24.34 -5.57
N LYS A 419 -10.78 25.26 -4.80
CA LYS A 419 -10.81 26.68 -5.17
C LYS A 419 -9.42 27.33 -5.02
N LEU A 420 -8.63 26.84 -4.06
CA LEU A 420 -7.23 27.13 -3.85
C LEU A 420 -6.52 25.86 -3.47
N TRP A 421 -5.37 25.60 -4.04
CA TRP A 421 -4.40 24.62 -3.59
C TRP A 421 -3.02 25.13 -3.93
N ARG A 422 -2.24 25.48 -2.92
CA ARG A 422 -0.84 25.87 -3.04
C ARG A 422 -0.03 25.02 -2.10
N HIS A 423 0.93 24.31 -2.66
CA HIS A 423 1.76 23.35 -1.95
C HIS A 423 3.22 23.78 -2.01
N GLN A 424 3.79 24.08 -0.86
CA GLN A 424 5.20 24.40 -0.68
C GLN A 424 5.92 23.19 -0.11
N HIS A 425 7.04 22.85 -0.73
CA HIS A 425 8.00 21.85 -0.27
C HIS A 425 9.24 22.57 0.20
N LEU A 426 9.62 22.35 1.47
CA LEU A 426 10.85 22.82 2.06
C LEU A 426 11.74 21.64 2.39
N ILE A 427 13.00 21.71 1.99
CA ILE A 427 14.00 20.68 2.19
C ILE A 427 15.14 21.30 2.96
N LEU A 428 15.36 20.85 4.19
CA LEU A 428 16.26 21.47 5.15
C LEU A 428 17.29 20.45 5.62
N ASN A 429 18.57 20.78 5.47
CA ASN A 429 19.65 20.00 6.03
C ASN A 429 19.68 20.14 7.56
N ASN A 430 19.80 19.02 8.25
CA ASN A 430 20.01 18.97 9.68
C ASN A 430 21.50 18.77 10.04
N PRO A 431 21.96 19.21 11.21
CA PRO A 431 23.36 19.04 11.63
C PRO A 431 23.81 17.58 11.79
N ASP A 432 22.87 16.63 11.91
CA ASP A 432 23.09 15.18 12.09
C ASP A 432 23.08 14.39 10.78
N GLU A 433 23.36 15.06 9.64
CA GLU A 433 23.37 14.46 8.29
C GLU A 433 22.01 13.91 7.84
N THR A 434 20.94 14.27 8.54
CA THR A 434 19.56 13.98 8.08
C THR A 434 18.97 15.16 7.34
N THR A 435 17.90 14.93 6.59
CA THR A 435 17.13 15.98 5.91
C THR A 435 15.71 16.03 6.47
N THR A 436 15.26 17.24 6.79
CA THR A 436 13.87 17.52 7.12
C THR A 436 13.13 17.95 5.85
N VAL A 437 12.12 17.18 5.45
CA VAL A 437 11.16 17.54 4.42
C VAL A 437 9.90 18.06 5.08
N LEU A 438 9.53 19.30 4.79
CA LEU A 438 8.33 19.94 5.29
C LEU A 438 7.39 20.26 4.12
N ASP A 439 6.21 19.66 4.15
CA ASP A 439 5.12 19.98 3.24
C ASP A 439 4.17 20.97 3.90
N ARG A 440 3.92 22.08 3.25
CA ARG A 440 2.97 23.11 3.69
C ARG A 440 1.94 23.36 2.59
N VAL A 441 0.67 23.00 2.86
CA VAL A 441 -0.40 23.12 1.87
C VAL A 441 -1.46 24.11 2.34
N HIS A 442 -1.66 25.18 1.59
CA HIS A 442 -2.81 26.06 1.75
C HIS A 442 -3.91 25.65 0.78
N TYR A 443 -5.11 25.40 1.28
CA TYR A 443 -6.22 24.99 0.44
C TYR A 443 -7.57 25.55 0.85
N LYS A 444 -8.45 25.70 -0.14
CA LYS A 444 -9.85 26.15 0.04
C LYS A 444 -10.76 25.29 -0.82
N LEU A 445 -11.86 24.83 -0.24
CA LEU A 445 -12.85 24.06 -0.98
C LEU A 445 -13.84 24.98 -1.71
N PRO A 446 -14.38 24.56 -2.86
CA PRO A 446 -15.50 25.22 -3.50
C PRO A 446 -16.80 25.05 -2.69
N LEU A 447 -17.92 25.62 -3.17
CA LEU A 447 -19.27 25.47 -2.64
C LEU A 447 -19.51 26.03 -1.22
N GLY A 448 -18.71 26.98 -0.75
CA GLY A 448 -18.98 27.76 0.47
C GLY A 448 -19.27 26.91 1.72
N ILE A 449 -20.49 26.94 2.24
CA ILE A 449 -20.88 26.20 3.45
C ILE A 449 -20.85 24.70 3.26
N PHE A 450 -21.23 24.18 2.09
CA PHE A 450 -21.17 22.76 1.77
C PHE A 450 -19.72 22.27 1.70
N GLY A 451 -18.81 23.08 1.15
CA GLY A 451 -17.38 22.79 1.17
C GLY A 451 -16.83 22.69 2.58
N ARG A 452 -17.27 23.55 3.53
CA ARG A 452 -16.88 23.48 4.96
C ARG A 452 -17.38 22.21 5.64
N ILE A 453 -18.59 21.79 5.34
CA ILE A 453 -19.14 20.52 5.85
C ILE A 453 -18.34 19.33 5.28
N ALA A 454 -18.11 19.31 3.98
CA ALA A 454 -17.30 18.28 3.31
C ALA A 454 -15.87 18.24 3.89
N HIS A 455 -15.26 19.39 4.16
CA HIS A 455 -13.96 19.47 4.82
C HIS A 455 -13.96 18.76 6.18
N LYS A 456 -14.92 19.11 7.05
CA LYS A 456 -15.02 18.59 8.41
C LYS A 456 -15.29 17.09 8.44
N LEU A 457 -16.09 16.58 7.51
CA LEU A 457 -16.52 15.19 7.50
C LEU A 457 -15.58 14.26 6.71
N LEU A 458 -14.91 14.78 5.67
CA LEU A 458 -14.21 13.92 4.72
C LEU A 458 -12.81 14.44 4.33
N VAL A 459 -12.73 15.67 3.79
CA VAL A 459 -11.50 16.11 3.07
C VAL A 459 -10.30 16.19 4.00
N LYS A 460 -10.47 16.72 5.22
CA LYS A 460 -9.41 16.77 6.24
C LYS A 460 -8.80 15.38 6.49
N TYR A 461 -9.63 14.37 6.66
CA TYR A 461 -9.16 13.00 6.94
C TYR A 461 -8.48 12.36 5.73
N LEU A 462 -9.00 12.61 4.53
CA LEU A 462 -8.35 12.13 3.29
C LEU A 462 -6.97 12.75 3.12
N LEU A 463 -6.82 14.05 3.34
CA LEU A 463 -5.53 14.73 3.24
C LEU A 463 -4.54 14.22 4.28
N ILE A 464 -4.94 14.07 5.54
CA ILE A 464 -4.09 13.48 6.58
C ILE A 464 -3.61 12.07 6.15
N ARG A 465 -4.49 11.25 5.58
CA ARG A 465 -4.12 9.91 5.09
C ARG A 465 -3.12 9.95 3.94
N ILE A 466 -3.29 10.88 2.99
CA ILE A 466 -2.38 11.06 1.86
C ILE A 466 -0.98 11.42 2.37
N PHE A 467 -0.88 12.40 3.27
CA PHE A 467 0.41 12.86 3.77
C PHE A 467 1.08 11.88 4.74
N ASN A 468 0.32 11.13 5.54
CA ASN A 468 0.86 10.03 6.33
C ASN A 468 1.46 8.93 5.45
N TYR A 469 0.78 8.56 4.36
CA TYR A 469 1.33 7.61 3.38
C TYR A 469 2.64 8.14 2.77
N ARG A 470 2.64 9.40 2.32
CA ARG A 470 3.83 10.06 1.78
C ARG A 470 5.02 9.95 2.74
N GLN A 471 4.83 10.31 4.00
CA GLN A 471 5.87 10.22 5.02
C GLN A 471 6.37 8.79 5.24
N LYS A 472 5.45 7.82 5.24
CA LYS A 472 5.80 6.40 5.39
C LYS A 472 6.69 5.91 4.25
N ILE A 473 6.33 6.21 3.00
CA ILE A 473 7.13 5.83 1.83
C ILE A 473 8.51 6.50 1.86
N MET A 474 8.57 7.78 2.24
CA MET A 474 9.85 8.50 2.38
C MET A 474 10.77 7.84 3.41
N ARG A 475 10.25 7.51 4.59
CA ARG A 475 11.03 6.81 5.64
C ARG A 475 11.43 5.38 5.25
N LEU A 476 10.68 4.71 4.39
CA LEU A 476 11.04 3.39 3.86
C LEU A 476 12.13 3.47 2.80
N ARG A 477 12.11 4.53 1.99
CA ARG A 477 13.03 4.74 0.87
C ARG A 477 14.40 5.24 1.33
N PHE A 478 14.40 6.15 2.30
CA PHE A 478 15.58 6.84 2.81
C PHE A 478 15.80 6.44 4.28
N LYS A 479 16.38 5.27 4.46
CA LYS A 479 16.74 4.71 5.77
C LYS A 479 18.18 4.93 6.09
#